data_700436d4aeb13abe295f6f281549a1c5
#
_entry.id   700436d4aeb13abe295f6f281549a1c5
#
_cell.length_a   1.000
_cell.length_b   1.000
_cell.length_c   1.000
_cell.angle_alpha   90.00
_cell.angle_beta   90.00
_cell.angle_gamma   90.00
#
_symmetry.space_group_name_H-M   'P 1'
#
loop_
_entity.id
_entity.type
_entity.pdbx_description
1 polymer ?
#
loop_
_entity_poly.entity_id
_entity_poly.type
_entity_poly.pdbx_seq_one_letter_code
_entity_poly.pdbx_strand_id
1 'polypeptide(L)'
;MRRIFIIRHGNTFESSAQARRIGAGTDIPLVESGRAQADSLATWFAAQDFPIRRLHSGPLRRARETAAAIASATGHPLDGPLPWLNEIDHGPDEGQPESQVLARLGADALTAWDEQGIAPKDWRVDAQSRIAAWKDWFAQEGEGTDLLVTSNGAARFALLALGLPLKNLKLRTGAFGELTIDETGAPRLVHWDKRP
;
A
#
# COMPACT_ATOMS: atom_id res chain seq x y z
N MET A 1 0.76 18.11 14.90
CA MET A 1 1.49 17.31 13.86
C MET A 1 0.72 16.04 13.55
N ARG A 2 0.48 15.71 12.28
CA ARG A 2 -0.20 14.50 11.84
C ARG A 2 0.78 13.50 11.20
N ARG A 3 0.60 12.20 11.48
CA ARG A 3 1.36 11.11 10.85
C ARG A 3 0.46 10.28 9.94
N ILE A 4 1.02 9.76 8.87
CA ILE A 4 0.31 8.85 7.96
C ILE A 4 1.22 7.66 7.70
N PHE A 5 0.75 6.47 8.03
CA PHE A 5 1.40 5.22 7.67
C PHE A 5 0.67 4.60 6.48
N ILE A 6 1.42 4.31 5.43
CA ILE A 6 0.95 3.61 4.24
C ILE A 6 1.50 2.20 4.32
N ILE A 7 0.63 1.23 4.52
CA ILE A 7 0.99 -0.13 4.91
C ILE A 7 0.62 -1.07 3.76
N ARG A 8 1.57 -1.86 3.28
CA ARG A 8 1.25 -2.93 2.35
C ARG A 8 0.83 -4.19 3.11
N HIS A 9 -0.25 -4.83 2.63
CA HIS A 9 -0.73 -6.11 3.16
C HIS A 9 0.38 -7.18 3.18
N GLY A 10 0.19 -8.23 3.99
CA GLY A 10 1.08 -9.39 4.07
C GLY A 10 1.06 -10.27 2.82
N ASN A 11 1.89 -11.30 2.81
CA ASN A 11 2.02 -12.25 1.69
C ASN A 11 0.70 -12.94 1.36
N THR A 12 0.49 -13.19 0.07
CA THR A 12 -0.65 -13.93 -0.50
C THR A 12 -0.22 -15.22 -1.22
N PHE A 13 1.09 -15.48 -1.25
CA PHE A 13 1.69 -16.70 -1.75
C PHE A 13 2.82 -17.13 -0.82
N GLU A 14 2.98 -18.44 -0.60
CA GLU A 14 4.02 -18.96 0.31
C GLU A 14 5.41 -18.89 -0.30
N SER A 15 5.52 -18.90 -1.62
CA SER A 15 6.81 -18.82 -2.31
C SER A 15 6.73 -17.96 -3.56
N SER A 16 7.88 -17.45 -3.99
CA SER A 16 8.02 -16.72 -5.26
C SER A 16 7.67 -17.58 -6.49
N ALA A 17 7.88 -18.90 -6.41
CA ALA A 17 7.52 -19.82 -7.50
C ALA A 17 5.99 -19.92 -7.74
N GLN A 18 5.20 -19.73 -6.67
CA GLN A 18 3.74 -19.72 -6.74
C GLN A 18 3.19 -18.32 -7.04
N ALA A 19 4.00 -17.29 -6.88
CA ALA A 19 3.55 -15.91 -6.99
C ALA A 19 2.97 -15.62 -8.38
N ARG A 20 1.86 -14.91 -8.37
CA ARG A 20 1.17 -14.40 -9.55
C ARG A 20 0.97 -12.91 -9.39
N ARG A 21 0.88 -12.21 -10.50
CA ARG A 21 0.47 -10.80 -10.47
C ARG A 21 -1.01 -10.73 -10.13
N ILE A 22 -1.33 -10.19 -8.96
CA ILE A 22 -2.71 -10.07 -8.50
C ILE A 22 -3.08 -8.60 -8.38
N GLY A 23 -4.25 -8.27 -8.87
CA GLY A 23 -4.74 -6.90 -8.94
C GLY A 23 -6.11 -6.73 -8.29
N ALA A 24 -6.84 -5.76 -8.80
CA ALA A 24 -8.17 -5.39 -8.33
C ALA A 24 -9.22 -6.50 -8.50
N GLY A 25 -9.06 -7.36 -9.51
CA GLY A 25 -9.97 -8.47 -9.80
C GLY A 25 -9.70 -9.74 -8.98
N THR A 26 -8.59 -9.79 -8.23
CA THR A 26 -8.17 -10.98 -7.48
C THR A 26 -8.28 -10.76 -5.98
N ASP A 27 -9.31 -11.33 -5.35
CA ASP A 27 -9.57 -11.17 -3.92
C ASP A 27 -9.22 -12.45 -3.13
N ILE A 28 -7.92 -12.69 -2.90
CA ILE A 28 -7.41 -13.83 -2.15
C ILE A 28 -6.95 -13.44 -0.74
N PRO A 29 -7.00 -14.38 0.23
CA PRO A 29 -6.59 -14.15 1.60
C PRO A 29 -5.07 -14.07 1.77
N LEU A 30 -4.63 -13.69 2.97
CA LEU A 30 -3.26 -13.87 3.41
C LEU A 30 -2.96 -15.37 3.58
N VAL A 31 -1.73 -15.77 3.20
CA VAL A 31 -1.16 -17.07 3.56
C VAL A 31 -0.56 -17.01 4.98
N GLU A 32 -0.03 -18.12 5.49
CA GLU A 32 0.53 -18.17 6.85
C GLU A 32 1.65 -17.14 7.05
N SER A 33 2.60 -17.06 6.14
CA SER A 33 3.67 -16.06 6.19
C SER A 33 3.15 -14.62 6.10
N GLY A 34 2.03 -14.40 5.40
CA GLY A 34 1.36 -13.11 5.33
C GLY A 34 0.66 -12.72 6.63
N ARG A 35 0.05 -13.68 7.33
CA ARG A 35 -0.52 -13.48 8.67
C ARG A 35 0.57 -13.14 9.67
N ALA A 36 1.70 -13.85 9.65
CA ALA A 36 2.85 -13.54 10.50
C ALA A 36 3.39 -12.11 10.27
N GLN A 37 3.40 -11.64 9.00
CA GLN A 37 3.75 -10.25 8.69
C GLN A 37 2.70 -9.25 9.23
N ALA A 38 1.42 -9.57 9.15
CA ALA A 38 0.36 -8.75 9.71
C ALA A 38 0.46 -8.66 11.25
N ASP A 39 0.78 -9.76 11.92
CA ASP A 39 0.98 -9.82 13.36
C ASP A 39 2.22 -9.03 13.80
N SER A 40 3.31 -9.06 13.01
CA SER A 40 4.50 -8.23 13.28
C SER A 40 4.17 -6.74 13.17
N LEU A 41 3.43 -6.32 12.15
CA LEU A 41 2.92 -4.96 12.02
C LEU A 41 2.03 -4.58 13.20
N ALA A 42 1.09 -5.45 13.57
CA ALA A 42 0.16 -5.26 14.67
C ALA A 42 0.89 -5.04 16.00
N THR A 43 1.87 -5.91 16.31
CA THR A 43 2.71 -5.80 17.49
C THR A 43 3.52 -4.49 17.48
N TRP A 44 4.09 -4.15 16.34
CA TRP A 44 4.87 -2.92 16.22
C TRP A 44 4.00 -1.68 16.45
N PHE A 45 2.81 -1.60 15.81
CA PHE A 45 1.91 -0.45 16.00
C PHE A 45 1.35 -0.36 17.41
N ALA A 46 1.06 -1.50 18.07
CA ALA A 46 0.58 -1.53 19.45
C ALA A 46 1.65 -1.07 20.47
N ALA A 47 2.93 -1.22 20.12
CA ALA A 47 4.04 -0.75 20.95
C ALA A 47 4.40 0.73 20.78
N GLN A 48 3.75 1.44 19.83
CA GLN A 48 4.03 2.85 19.60
C GLN A 48 3.21 3.74 20.53
N ASP A 49 3.84 4.80 21.02
CA ASP A 49 3.17 5.84 21.83
C ASP A 49 2.73 7.01 20.93
N PHE A 50 1.73 6.75 20.09
CA PHE A 50 1.05 7.80 19.32
C PHE A 50 -0.45 7.52 19.20
N PRO A 51 -1.32 8.53 19.29
CA PRO A 51 -2.75 8.34 19.17
C PRO A 51 -3.12 7.95 17.74
N ILE A 52 -3.74 6.78 17.57
CA ILE A 52 -4.33 6.39 16.29
C ILE A 52 -5.64 7.16 16.14
N ARG A 53 -5.76 7.88 15.05
CA ARG A 53 -6.94 8.66 14.69
C ARG A 53 -7.87 7.88 13.78
N ARG A 54 -7.31 7.17 12.81
CA ARG A 54 -8.06 6.39 11.81
C ARG A 54 -7.24 5.18 11.37
N LEU A 55 -7.96 4.09 11.13
CA LEU A 55 -7.41 2.87 10.55
C LEU A 55 -8.32 2.42 9.41
N HIS A 56 -7.87 2.60 8.18
CA HIS A 56 -8.59 2.21 6.98
C HIS A 56 -7.84 1.14 6.19
N SER A 57 -8.56 0.42 5.34
CA SER A 57 -7.97 -0.50 4.37
C SER A 57 -8.56 -0.30 2.97
N GLY A 58 -7.87 -0.83 1.96
CA GLY A 58 -8.50 -1.12 0.68
C GLY A 58 -9.55 -2.23 0.83
N PRO A 59 -10.43 -2.42 -0.18
CA PRO A 59 -11.56 -3.34 -0.09
C PRO A 59 -11.17 -4.81 -0.13
N LEU A 60 -9.99 -5.15 -0.66
CA LEU A 60 -9.56 -6.53 -0.87
C LEU A 60 -9.24 -7.25 0.44
N ARG A 61 -9.57 -8.54 0.49
CA ARG A 61 -9.46 -9.39 1.66
C ARG A 61 -8.07 -9.34 2.31
N ARG A 62 -7.00 -9.42 1.53
CA ARG A 62 -5.61 -9.34 2.03
C ARG A 62 -5.29 -8.05 2.79
N ALA A 63 -5.82 -6.91 2.31
CA ALA A 63 -5.64 -5.62 3.00
C ALA A 63 -6.51 -5.53 4.26
N ARG A 64 -7.73 -6.03 4.20
CA ARG A 64 -8.67 -6.07 5.34
C ARG A 64 -8.16 -6.99 6.45
N GLU A 65 -7.62 -8.17 6.11
CA GLU A 65 -7.05 -9.11 7.08
C GLU A 65 -5.82 -8.50 7.78
N THR A 66 -4.95 -7.82 7.04
CA THR A 66 -3.81 -7.11 7.63
C THR A 66 -4.26 -5.98 8.55
N ALA A 67 -5.25 -5.18 8.13
CA ALA A 67 -5.79 -4.10 8.94
C ALA A 67 -6.51 -4.62 10.19
N ALA A 68 -7.22 -5.74 10.10
CA ALA A 68 -7.90 -6.37 11.23
C ALA A 68 -6.92 -6.85 12.31
N ALA A 69 -5.76 -7.39 11.92
CA ALA A 69 -4.71 -7.74 12.88
C ALA A 69 -4.21 -6.50 13.64
N ILE A 70 -3.98 -5.38 12.93
CA ILE A 70 -3.56 -4.11 13.55
C ILE A 70 -4.66 -3.58 14.47
N ALA A 71 -5.92 -3.58 14.03
CA ALA A 71 -7.07 -3.14 14.83
C ALA A 71 -7.16 -3.93 16.15
N SER A 72 -7.04 -5.26 16.06
CA SER A 72 -7.11 -6.15 17.23
C SER A 72 -6.01 -5.85 18.25
N ALA A 73 -4.77 -5.65 17.80
CA ALA A 73 -3.63 -5.43 18.71
C ALA A 73 -3.60 -4.01 19.31
N THR A 74 -4.03 -3.02 18.55
CA THR A 74 -4.03 -1.61 19.01
C THR A 74 -5.29 -1.23 19.80
N GLY A 75 -6.35 -2.05 19.73
CA GLY A 75 -7.66 -1.71 20.28
C GLY A 75 -8.41 -0.62 19.53
N HIS A 76 -7.85 -0.12 18.41
CA HIS A 76 -8.50 0.88 17.57
C HIS A 76 -9.46 0.20 16.58
N PRO A 77 -10.69 0.67 16.42
CA PRO A 77 -11.63 0.07 15.46
C PRO A 77 -11.12 0.19 14.03
N LEU A 78 -11.42 -0.82 13.20
CA LEU A 78 -11.20 -0.73 11.77
C LEU A 78 -12.33 0.09 11.15
N ASP A 79 -11.99 1.24 10.58
CA ASP A 79 -12.90 2.07 9.82
C ASP A 79 -13.31 1.41 8.49
N GLY A 80 -14.32 1.92 7.84
CA GLY A 80 -14.77 1.37 6.56
C GLY A 80 -13.69 1.37 5.47
N PRO A 81 -13.80 0.48 4.48
CA PRO A 81 -12.84 0.42 3.41
C PRO A 81 -12.89 1.67 2.53
N LEU A 82 -11.73 2.10 2.05
CA LEU A 82 -11.59 3.21 1.10
C LEU A 82 -11.35 2.65 -0.31
N PRO A 83 -12.28 2.84 -1.26
CA PRO A 83 -12.17 2.28 -2.61
C PRO A 83 -10.89 2.70 -3.36
N TRP A 84 -10.40 3.91 -3.14
CA TRP A 84 -9.18 4.42 -3.81
C TRP A 84 -7.88 3.77 -3.29
N LEU A 85 -7.91 3.06 -2.15
CA LEU A 85 -6.82 2.20 -1.67
C LEU A 85 -6.83 0.81 -2.32
N ASN A 86 -7.77 0.53 -3.23
CA ASN A 86 -7.79 -0.74 -3.96
C ASN A 86 -6.55 -0.90 -4.84
N GLU A 87 -6.10 -2.16 -5.05
CA GLU A 87 -5.04 -2.45 -6.00
C GLU A 87 -5.44 -2.02 -7.42
N ILE A 88 -4.46 -1.81 -8.27
CA ILE A 88 -4.68 -1.53 -9.69
C ILE A 88 -5.17 -2.78 -10.43
N ASP A 89 -5.80 -2.57 -11.58
CA ASP A 89 -6.16 -3.64 -12.52
C ASP A 89 -4.98 -3.87 -13.47
N HIS A 90 -4.37 -5.05 -13.37
CA HIS A 90 -3.24 -5.45 -14.22
C HIS A 90 -3.67 -5.94 -15.61
N GLY A 91 -4.98 -5.84 -15.95
CA GLY A 91 -5.48 -6.23 -17.26
C GLY A 91 -5.13 -7.69 -17.59
N PRO A 92 -4.53 -7.93 -18.77
CA PRO A 92 -4.21 -9.30 -19.22
C PRO A 92 -3.12 -9.99 -18.38
N ASP A 93 -2.39 -9.25 -17.53
CA ASP A 93 -1.36 -9.82 -16.67
C ASP A 93 -1.89 -10.32 -15.32
N GLU A 94 -3.16 -10.05 -15.00
CA GLU A 94 -3.74 -10.52 -13.76
C GLU A 94 -3.79 -12.06 -13.72
N GLY A 95 -3.31 -12.65 -12.63
CA GLY A 95 -3.18 -14.10 -12.48
C GLY A 95 -1.94 -14.71 -13.17
N GLN A 96 -1.18 -13.94 -13.92
CA GLN A 96 -0.01 -14.47 -14.64
C GLN A 96 1.24 -14.55 -13.76
N PRO A 97 2.11 -15.56 -13.97
CA PRO A 97 3.43 -15.60 -13.38
C PRO A 97 4.28 -14.39 -13.82
N GLU A 98 5.16 -13.91 -12.95
CA GLU A 98 6.00 -12.75 -13.26
C GLU A 98 6.87 -12.94 -14.52
N SER A 99 7.30 -14.17 -14.82
CA SER A 99 8.05 -14.49 -16.05
C SER A 99 7.24 -14.23 -17.32
N GLN A 100 5.94 -14.51 -17.30
CA GLN A 100 5.06 -14.21 -18.44
C GLN A 100 4.77 -12.73 -18.57
N VAL A 101 4.58 -12.04 -17.44
CA VAL A 101 4.41 -10.58 -17.43
C VAL A 101 5.67 -9.90 -18.00
N LEU A 102 6.85 -10.33 -17.56
CA LEU A 102 8.12 -9.83 -18.08
C LEU A 102 8.29 -10.11 -19.59
N ALA A 103 7.93 -11.32 -20.04
CA ALA A 103 8.00 -11.67 -21.46
C ALA A 103 7.04 -10.83 -22.33
N ARG A 104 5.87 -10.45 -21.81
CA ARG A 104 4.88 -9.64 -22.51
C ARG A 104 5.24 -8.15 -22.55
N LEU A 105 5.67 -7.60 -21.43
CA LEU A 105 5.86 -6.16 -21.25
C LEU A 105 7.31 -5.69 -21.50
N GLY A 106 8.28 -6.56 -21.26
CA GLY A 106 9.69 -6.22 -21.24
C GLY A 106 10.15 -5.60 -19.90
N ALA A 107 11.45 -5.65 -19.67
CA ALA A 107 12.05 -5.14 -18.44
C ALA A 107 11.90 -3.62 -18.29
N ASP A 108 12.02 -2.89 -19.38
CA ASP A 108 11.98 -1.42 -19.36
C ASP A 108 10.61 -0.89 -18.90
N ALA A 109 9.51 -1.50 -19.38
CA ALA A 109 8.17 -1.11 -18.96
C ALA A 109 7.93 -1.39 -17.46
N LEU A 110 8.42 -2.53 -16.95
CA LEU A 110 8.31 -2.86 -15.53
C LEU A 110 9.20 -1.96 -14.67
N THR A 111 10.39 -1.60 -15.14
CA THR A 111 11.27 -0.63 -14.48
C THR A 111 10.62 0.76 -14.44
N ALA A 112 10.07 1.24 -15.55
CA ALA A 112 9.35 2.52 -15.59
C ALA A 112 8.15 2.54 -14.63
N TRP A 113 7.44 1.41 -14.50
CA TRP A 113 6.38 1.28 -13.50
C TRP A 113 6.91 1.34 -12.07
N ASP A 114 8.01 0.65 -11.78
CA ASP A 114 8.57 0.56 -10.43
C ASP A 114 9.26 1.85 -9.96
N GLU A 115 9.85 2.61 -10.88
CA GLU A 115 10.62 3.81 -10.56
C GLU A 115 9.84 5.11 -10.78
N GLN A 116 8.92 5.13 -11.75
CA GLN A 116 8.25 6.36 -12.20
C GLN A 116 6.72 6.28 -12.10
N GLY A 117 6.16 5.09 -11.86
CA GLY A 117 4.70 4.90 -11.84
C GLY A 117 4.06 4.98 -13.23
N ILE A 118 4.85 4.84 -14.30
CA ILE A 118 4.34 4.82 -15.68
C ILE A 118 3.65 3.48 -15.92
N ALA A 119 2.34 3.54 -16.17
CA ALA A 119 1.52 2.34 -16.33
C ALA A 119 1.96 1.52 -17.56
N PRO A 120 2.25 0.21 -17.41
CA PRO A 120 2.44 -0.68 -18.54
C PRO A 120 1.21 -0.75 -19.44
N LYS A 121 1.45 -1.17 -20.68
CA LYS A 121 0.39 -1.31 -21.68
C LYS A 121 -0.72 -2.24 -21.18
N ASP A 122 -1.96 -1.84 -21.40
CA ASP A 122 -3.20 -2.54 -21.08
C ASP A 122 -3.52 -2.65 -19.57
N TRP A 123 -2.71 -2.07 -18.68
CA TRP A 123 -3.06 -1.93 -17.27
C TRP A 123 -4.00 -0.73 -17.05
N ARG A 124 -4.99 -0.90 -16.18
CA ARG A 124 -5.95 0.14 -15.82
C ARG A 124 -5.59 0.70 -14.45
N VAL A 125 -4.93 1.84 -14.45
CA VAL A 125 -4.29 2.37 -13.25
C VAL A 125 -5.00 3.57 -12.66
N ASP A 126 -5.61 4.41 -13.50
CA ASP A 126 -6.28 5.66 -13.11
C ASP A 126 -5.38 6.56 -12.22
N ALA A 127 -4.17 6.82 -12.70
CA ALA A 127 -3.12 7.50 -11.95
C ALA A 127 -3.54 8.88 -11.44
N GLN A 128 -4.27 9.66 -12.25
CA GLN A 128 -4.70 11.02 -11.88
C GLN A 128 -5.66 11.01 -10.70
N SER A 129 -6.69 10.16 -10.72
CA SER A 129 -7.64 10.04 -9.61
C SER A 129 -6.97 9.55 -8.33
N ARG A 130 -6.02 8.63 -8.44
CA ARG A 130 -5.26 8.13 -7.28
C ARG A 130 -4.37 9.20 -6.68
N ILE A 131 -3.65 9.97 -7.51
CA ILE A 131 -2.85 11.11 -7.03
C ILE A 131 -3.74 12.17 -6.38
N ALA A 132 -4.89 12.48 -6.97
CA ALA A 132 -5.85 13.42 -6.38
C ALA A 132 -6.34 12.94 -5.02
N ALA A 133 -6.76 11.67 -4.89
CA ALA A 133 -7.22 11.11 -3.62
C ALA A 133 -6.14 11.17 -2.52
N TRP A 134 -4.86 10.93 -2.85
CA TRP A 134 -3.76 11.10 -1.89
C TRP A 134 -3.55 12.55 -1.50
N LYS A 135 -3.59 13.49 -2.46
CA LYS A 135 -3.49 14.92 -2.16
C LYS A 135 -4.62 15.41 -1.26
N ASP A 136 -5.86 14.98 -1.55
CA ASP A 136 -7.03 15.30 -0.73
C ASP A 136 -6.90 14.71 0.68
N TRP A 137 -6.33 13.49 0.80
CA TRP A 137 -6.04 12.90 2.11
C TRP A 137 -4.98 13.68 2.87
N PHE A 138 -3.90 14.10 2.21
CA PHE A 138 -2.84 14.90 2.84
C PHE A 138 -3.35 16.27 3.29
N ALA A 139 -4.23 16.88 2.52
CA ALA A 139 -4.80 18.20 2.82
C ALA A 139 -5.80 18.20 3.99
N GLN A 140 -6.24 17.04 4.48
CA GLN A 140 -7.17 17.00 5.62
C GLN A 140 -6.50 17.50 6.89
N GLU A 141 -7.23 18.32 7.64
CA GLU A 141 -6.80 18.82 8.93
C GLU A 141 -6.91 17.77 10.04
N GLY A 142 -6.17 18.00 11.13
CA GLY A 142 -6.24 17.24 12.36
C GLY A 142 -4.89 16.73 12.82
N GLU A 143 -4.85 16.21 14.05
CA GLU A 143 -3.69 15.63 14.69
C GLU A 143 -3.82 14.13 14.87
N GLY A 144 -2.73 13.47 15.24
CA GLY A 144 -2.67 12.04 15.47
C GLY A 144 -2.20 11.25 14.25
N THR A 145 -2.50 9.97 14.22
CA THR A 145 -1.92 9.01 13.27
C THR A 145 -2.99 8.33 12.43
N ASP A 146 -2.87 8.40 11.12
CA ASP A 146 -3.69 7.64 10.18
C ASP A 146 -2.92 6.39 9.71
N LEU A 147 -3.55 5.23 9.79
CA LEU A 147 -3.04 3.96 9.29
C LEU A 147 -3.86 3.54 8.05
N LEU A 148 -3.19 3.40 6.91
CA LEU A 148 -3.83 3.12 5.62
C LEU A 148 -3.26 1.84 5.03
N VAL A 149 -4.00 0.73 5.12
CA VAL A 149 -3.56 -0.56 4.60
C VAL A 149 -4.01 -0.73 3.15
N THR A 150 -3.06 -0.98 2.27
CA THR A 150 -3.27 -1.03 0.83
C THR A 150 -2.38 -2.07 0.15
N SER A 151 -2.24 -1.98 -1.16
CA SER A 151 -1.42 -2.84 -2.02
C SER A 151 -0.31 -2.04 -2.70
N ASN A 152 0.68 -2.74 -3.27
CA ASN A 152 1.88 -2.11 -3.85
C ASN A 152 1.56 -1.13 -5.00
N GLY A 153 0.65 -1.51 -5.89
CA GLY A 153 0.27 -0.65 -7.02
C GLY A 153 -0.44 0.63 -6.58
N ALA A 154 -1.27 0.57 -5.52
CA ALA A 154 -1.94 1.75 -4.98
C ALA A 154 -1.03 2.61 -4.09
N ALA A 155 -0.17 1.99 -3.28
CA ALA A 155 0.72 2.70 -2.35
C ALA A 155 1.66 3.70 -3.05
N ARG A 156 2.18 3.35 -4.23
CA ARG A 156 3.12 4.21 -4.98
C ARG A 156 2.57 5.59 -5.31
N PHE A 157 1.25 5.72 -5.44
CA PHE A 157 0.61 7.01 -5.75
C PHE A 157 0.70 8.01 -4.60
N ALA A 158 0.91 7.56 -3.38
CA ALA A 158 1.25 8.46 -2.27
C ALA A 158 2.57 9.18 -2.52
N LEU A 159 3.60 8.44 -2.97
CA LEU A 159 4.89 9.04 -3.30
C LEU A 159 4.82 9.96 -4.51
N LEU A 160 4.08 9.57 -5.54
CA LEU A 160 3.87 10.41 -6.72
C LEU A 160 3.09 11.70 -6.37
N ALA A 161 2.15 11.62 -5.43
CA ALA A 161 1.42 12.79 -4.94
C ALA A 161 2.31 13.80 -4.20
N LEU A 162 3.44 13.35 -3.62
CA LEU A 162 4.43 14.23 -2.99
C LEU A 162 5.24 15.03 -4.03
N GLY A 163 5.32 14.57 -5.29
CA GLY A 163 6.12 15.21 -6.33
C GLY A 163 7.64 15.14 -6.10
N LEU A 164 8.10 14.19 -5.27
CA LEU A 164 9.52 14.02 -4.96
C LEU A 164 10.23 13.14 -6.01
N PRO A 165 11.50 13.42 -6.34
CA PRO A 165 12.30 12.56 -7.20
C PRO A 165 12.70 11.29 -6.44
N LEU A 166 11.94 10.21 -6.62
CA LEU A 166 12.14 8.93 -5.97
C LEU A 166 12.66 7.90 -6.97
N LYS A 167 13.58 7.05 -6.54
CA LYS A 167 14.21 6.03 -7.39
C LYS A 167 13.48 4.67 -7.34
N ASN A 168 12.63 4.45 -6.36
CA ASN A 168 11.90 3.20 -6.20
C ASN A 168 10.58 3.46 -5.47
N LEU A 169 9.48 3.10 -6.11
CA LEU A 169 8.13 3.27 -5.58
C LEU A 169 7.59 1.99 -4.93
N LYS A 170 8.37 0.89 -4.98
CA LYS A 170 7.94 -0.39 -4.40
C LYS A 170 7.81 -0.32 -2.89
N LEU A 171 6.78 -0.99 -2.40
CA LEU A 171 6.56 -1.27 -0.99
C LEU A 171 6.43 -2.79 -0.83
N ARG A 172 7.34 -3.43 -0.08
CA ARG A 172 7.31 -4.88 0.14
C ARG A 172 6.10 -5.30 1.00
N THR A 173 5.66 -6.54 0.88
CA THR A 173 4.61 -7.10 1.75
C THR A 173 5.01 -7.00 3.23
N GLY A 174 4.07 -6.61 4.09
CA GLY A 174 4.33 -6.38 5.50
C GLY A 174 5.28 -5.22 5.80
N ALA A 175 5.48 -4.31 4.84
CA ALA A 175 6.24 -3.09 5.04
C ALA A 175 5.32 -1.86 5.04
N PHE A 176 5.86 -0.74 5.52
CA PHE A 176 5.16 0.53 5.54
C PHE A 176 6.05 1.70 5.08
N GLY A 177 5.39 2.75 4.58
CA GLY A 177 5.94 4.09 4.47
C GLY A 177 5.37 4.98 5.57
N GLU A 178 6.15 5.92 6.05
CA GLU A 178 5.75 6.93 7.04
C GLU A 178 5.91 8.32 6.46
N LEU A 179 4.84 9.10 6.56
CA LEU A 179 4.83 10.53 6.25
C LEU A 179 4.42 11.33 7.47
N THR A 180 4.89 12.56 7.56
CA THR A 180 4.42 13.56 8.51
C THR A 180 3.84 14.75 7.78
N ILE A 181 2.77 15.32 8.32
CA ILE A 181 2.21 16.60 7.88
C ILE A 181 2.54 17.62 8.97
N ASP A 182 3.29 18.64 8.61
CA ASP A 182 3.66 19.71 9.52
C ASP A 182 2.53 20.75 9.68
N GLU A 183 2.80 21.80 10.47
CA GLU A 183 1.84 22.87 10.73
C GLU A 183 1.49 23.69 9.48
N THR A 184 2.32 23.64 8.45
CA THR A 184 2.05 24.29 7.15
C THR A 184 1.17 23.45 6.24
N GLY A 185 0.84 22.21 6.64
CA GLY A 185 0.10 21.25 5.83
C GLY A 185 0.97 20.52 4.79
N ALA A 186 2.29 20.73 4.82
CA ALA A 186 3.20 20.11 3.87
C ALA A 186 3.53 18.67 4.25
N PRO A 187 3.26 17.68 3.37
CA PRO A 187 3.64 16.29 3.61
C PRO A 187 5.14 16.09 3.42
N ARG A 188 5.76 15.37 4.34
CA ARG A 188 7.17 14.97 4.28
C ARG A 188 7.32 13.48 4.42
N LEU A 189 8.10 12.88 3.55
CA LEU A 189 8.47 11.46 3.64
C LEU A 189 9.54 11.28 4.74
N VAL A 190 9.24 10.42 5.72
CA VAL A 190 10.16 10.04 6.80
C VAL A 190 10.86 8.73 6.46
N HIS A 191 10.07 7.72 6.10
CA HIS A 191 10.55 6.40 5.72
C HIS A 191 9.73 5.84 4.55
N TRP A 192 10.37 4.97 3.76
CA TRP A 192 9.69 4.15 2.78
C TRP A 192 10.24 2.73 2.81
N ASP A 193 9.36 1.75 2.66
CA ASP A 193 9.69 0.33 2.64
C ASP A 193 10.37 -0.19 3.92
N LYS A 194 9.96 0.32 5.09
CA LYS A 194 10.42 -0.14 6.40
C LYS A 194 9.55 -1.32 6.86
N ARG A 195 10.17 -2.33 7.45
CA ARG A 195 9.50 -3.43 8.18
C ARG A 195 9.73 -3.30 9.67
N PRO A 196 8.80 -3.80 10.51
CA PRO A 196 9.00 -3.95 11.94
C PRO A 196 10.23 -4.76 12.30
#